data_853a57cdcacc393c779d7603df87322d
#
_entry.id   853a57cdcacc393c779d7603df87322d
#
_cell.length_a   1.000
_cell.length_b   1.000
_cell.length_c   1.000
_cell.angle_alpha   90.00
_cell.angle_beta   90.00
_cell.angle_gamma   90.00
#
_symmetry.space_group_name_H-M   'P 1'
#
loop_
_entity.id
_entity.type
_entity.pdbx_description
1 polymer ?
#
loop_
_entity_poly.entity_id
_entity_poly.type
_entity_poly.pdbx_seq_one_letter_code
_entity_poly.pdbx_strand_id
1 'polypeptide(L)'
;MKEKIHIFQPKLSWLAIPVALIFIAYFIVPLTLTLIVSFWDYTEYSIIPDFIVGNYIYIFDGCFTFENGLCLTFKTYISTFFFCFFTWLITLFLGFCVAYFLAFYVNSLPLQITLFLICTIPFWTSNVIRMVSWIPLLGRNGLVNDTLITLGLIQEPIEWLLYSSFSVILALVHLYTLFMIVPIFNSMLRIDKEVIEDAYDSGA
;
A
#
# COMPACT_ATOMS: atom_id res chain seq x y z
N MET A 1 -24.72 51.80 15.06
CA MET A 1 -24.82 51.54 13.64
C MET A 1 -23.75 50.51 13.29
N LYS A 2 -24.09 49.19 13.28
CA LYS A 2 -23.14 48.12 12.90
C LYS A 2 -23.43 47.80 11.45
N GLU A 3 -22.56 48.27 10.56
CA GLU A 3 -22.57 47.88 9.15
C GLU A 3 -22.29 46.37 9.05
N LYS A 4 -23.29 45.61 8.61
CA LYS A 4 -23.10 44.22 8.23
C LYS A 4 -22.34 44.17 6.90
N ILE A 5 -21.03 43.96 6.97
CA ILE A 5 -20.25 43.64 5.79
C ILE A 5 -20.81 42.30 5.27
N HIS A 6 -21.61 42.36 4.19
CA HIS A 6 -22.01 41.20 3.40
C HIS A 6 -20.78 40.69 2.67
N ILE A 7 -19.99 39.80 3.31
CA ILE A 7 -18.98 39.04 2.63
C ILE A 7 -19.73 38.12 1.66
N PHE A 8 -19.58 38.40 0.38
CA PHE A 8 -20.06 37.53 -0.71
C PHE A 8 -19.40 36.17 -0.49
N GLN A 9 -20.15 35.24 0.11
CA GLN A 9 -19.74 33.84 0.21
C GLN A 9 -20.11 33.18 -1.14
N PRO A 10 -19.17 32.96 -2.07
CA PRO A 10 -19.43 32.15 -3.23
C PRO A 10 -19.90 30.78 -2.72
N LYS A 11 -21.02 30.28 -3.28
CA LYS A 11 -21.52 28.97 -2.89
C LYS A 11 -20.32 28.01 -2.95
N LEU A 12 -20.00 27.32 -1.87
CA LEU A 12 -18.85 26.44 -1.71
C LEU A 12 -18.67 25.46 -2.89
N SER A 13 -19.77 25.12 -3.56
CA SER A 13 -19.81 24.31 -4.77
C SER A 13 -19.04 24.91 -5.97
N TRP A 14 -18.95 26.24 -6.11
CA TRP A 14 -18.23 26.84 -7.24
C TRP A 14 -16.71 26.76 -7.06
N LEU A 15 -16.22 26.76 -5.83
CA LEU A 15 -14.81 26.59 -5.51
C LEU A 15 -14.35 25.14 -5.74
N ALA A 16 -15.26 24.18 -5.71
CA ALA A 16 -14.97 22.78 -6.00
C ALA A 16 -14.85 22.47 -7.50
N ILE A 17 -15.42 23.31 -8.39
CA ILE A 17 -15.43 23.06 -9.85
C ILE A 17 -14.04 22.86 -10.44
N PRO A 18 -13.02 23.73 -10.21
CA PRO A 18 -11.71 23.51 -10.81
C PRO A 18 -11.05 22.21 -10.34
N VAL A 19 -11.23 21.85 -9.07
CA VAL A 19 -10.70 20.58 -8.54
C VAL A 19 -11.43 19.39 -9.15
N ALA A 20 -12.77 19.48 -9.30
CA ALA A 20 -13.57 18.44 -9.94
C ALA A 20 -13.19 18.25 -11.42
N LEU A 21 -12.95 19.35 -12.16
CA LEU A 21 -12.50 19.28 -13.56
C LEU A 21 -11.14 18.60 -13.70
N ILE A 22 -10.20 18.91 -12.83
CA ILE A 22 -8.89 18.25 -12.81
C ILE A 22 -9.06 16.75 -12.51
N PHE A 23 -9.87 16.40 -11.51
CA PHE A 23 -10.15 15.01 -11.16
C PHE A 23 -10.80 14.25 -12.31
N ILE A 24 -11.79 14.84 -12.97
CA ILE A 24 -12.45 14.25 -14.14
C ILE A 24 -11.43 14.03 -15.27
N ALA A 25 -10.65 15.06 -15.62
CA ALA A 25 -9.70 14.99 -16.73
C ALA A 25 -8.58 13.97 -16.51
N TYR A 26 -8.02 13.89 -15.29
CA TYR A 26 -6.86 13.05 -15.02
C TYR A 26 -7.19 11.69 -14.40
N PHE A 27 -8.39 11.49 -13.90
CA PHE A 27 -8.79 10.23 -13.28
C PHE A 27 -9.97 9.58 -14.03
N ILE A 28 -11.09 10.28 -14.19
CA ILE A 28 -12.29 9.69 -14.79
C ILE A 28 -12.11 9.42 -16.29
N VAL A 29 -11.53 10.36 -17.03
CA VAL A 29 -11.33 10.18 -18.48
C VAL A 29 -10.40 8.99 -18.78
N PRO A 30 -9.18 8.87 -18.20
CA PRO A 30 -8.34 7.69 -18.43
C PRO A 30 -9.00 6.38 -18.00
N LEU A 31 -9.71 6.37 -16.87
CA LEU A 31 -10.43 5.19 -16.40
C LEU A 31 -11.52 4.76 -17.38
N THR A 32 -12.30 5.73 -17.90
CA THR A 32 -13.35 5.47 -18.90
C THR A 32 -12.75 4.98 -20.22
N LEU A 33 -11.62 5.55 -20.65
CA LEU A 33 -10.90 5.09 -21.84
C LEU A 33 -10.41 3.65 -21.67
N THR A 34 -9.84 3.32 -20.51
CA THR A 34 -9.41 1.95 -20.20
C THR A 34 -10.60 0.99 -20.24
N LEU A 35 -11.75 1.39 -19.70
CA LEU A 35 -12.97 0.59 -19.74
C LEU A 35 -13.46 0.38 -21.18
N ILE A 36 -13.46 1.42 -22.02
CA ILE A 36 -13.86 1.31 -23.43
C ILE A 36 -12.90 0.38 -24.19
N VAL A 37 -11.58 0.57 -24.04
CA VAL A 37 -10.55 -0.24 -24.70
C VAL A 37 -10.62 -1.70 -24.26
N SER A 38 -11.06 -2.00 -23.05
CA SER A 38 -11.20 -3.39 -22.56
C SER A 38 -12.20 -4.24 -23.35
N PHE A 39 -13.12 -3.58 -24.09
CA PHE A 39 -14.05 -4.25 -25.00
C PHE A 39 -13.53 -4.37 -26.45
N TRP A 40 -12.35 -3.79 -26.76
CA TRP A 40 -11.80 -3.84 -28.10
C TRP A 40 -11.09 -5.17 -28.36
N ASP A 41 -11.06 -5.56 -29.63
CA ASP A 41 -10.27 -6.70 -30.07
C ASP A 41 -8.80 -6.33 -30.20
N TYR A 42 -7.92 -7.29 -30.06
CA TYR A 42 -6.48 -7.09 -30.18
C TYR A 42 -5.82 -8.18 -31.01
N THR A 43 -4.83 -7.75 -31.77
CA THR A 43 -3.87 -8.64 -32.44
C THR A 43 -2.48 -8.39 -31.85
N GLU A 44 -1.48 -9.23 -32.16
CA GLU A 44 -0.10 -9.03 -31.73
C GLU A 44 0.48 -7.65 -32.11
N TYR A 45 -0.10 -6.99 -33.11
CA TYR A 45 0.42 -5.76 -33.70
C TYR A 45 -0.53 -4.56 -33.64
N SER A 46 -1.79 -4.75 -33.32
CA SER A 46 -2.78 -3.67 -33.35
C SER A 46 -3.95 -3.92 -32.42
N ILE A 47 -4.53 -2.81 -31.94
CA ILE A 47 -5.79 -2.78 -31.20
C ILE A 47 -6.88 -2.37 -32.20
N ILE A 48 -7.91 -3.18 -32.33
CA ILE A 48 -9.01 -2.99 -33.28
C ILE A 48 -10.22 -2.49 -32.49
N PRO A 49 -10.73 -1.28 -32.77
CA PRO A 49 -11.95 -0.79 -32.13
C PRO A 49 -13.15 -1.66 -32.55
N ASP A 50 -13.62 -2.48 -31.63
CA ASP A 50 -14.80 -3.31 -31.78
C ASP A 50 -15.49 -3.42 -30.41
N PHE A 51 -16.68 -3.99 -30.35
CA PHE A 51 -17.36 -4.24 -29.10
C PHE A 51 -17.51 -5.75 -28.87
N ILE A 52 -16.50 -6.33 -28.23
CA ILE A 52 -16.48 -7.76 -27.93
C ILE A 52 -16.45 -8.00 -26.42
N VAL A 53 -17.25 -8.95 -25.97
CA VAL A 53 -17.25 -9.47 -24.58
C VAL A 53 -16.32 -10.68 -24.45
N GLY A 54 -15.75 -11.14 -25.56
CA GLY A 54 -14.88 -12.32 -25.63
C GLY A 54 -13.69 -12.26 -24.67
N ASN A 55 -13.08 -11.08 -24.48
CA ASN A 55 -11.99 -10.87 -23.55
C ASN A 55 -12.36 -11.26 -22.12
N TYR A 56 -13.57 -10.92 -21.67
CA TYR A 56 -14.08 -11.25 -20.34
C TYR A 56 -14.44 -12.74 -20.20
N ILE A 57 -15.02 -13.32 -21.26
CA ILE A 57 -15.32 -14.76 -21.31
C ILE A 57 -14.02 -15.55 -21.19
N TYR A 58 -12.98 -15.16 -21.94
CA TYR A 58 -11.67 -15.82 -21.91
C TYR A 58 -11.00 -15.77 -20.53
N ILE A 59 -11.12 -14.66 -19.79
CA ILE A 59 -10.58 -14.55 -18.42
C ILE A 59 -11.21 -15.60 -17.50
N PHE A 60 -12.49 -15.91 -17.67
CA PHE A 60 -13.25 -16.87 -16.87
C PHE A 60 -13.37 -18.26 -17.51
N ASP A 61 -12.69 -18.47 -18.64
CA ASP A 61 -12.69 -19.76 -19.30
C ASP A 61 -12.13 -20.86 -18.38
N GLY A 62 -12.82 -22.00 -18.35
CA GLY A 62 -12.48 -23.10 -17.44
C GLY A 62 -12.78 -22.88 -15.96
N CYS A 63 -13.27 -21.70 -15.56
CA CYS A 63 -13.57 -21.43 -14.14
C CYS A 63 -14.84 -22.10 -13.65
N PHE A 64 -15.74 -22.41 -14.54
CA PHE A 64 -17.04 -23.05 -14.22
C PHE A 64 -17.04 -24.57 -14.49
N THR A 65 -15.98 -25.11 -15.09
CA THR A 65 -15.78 -26.55 -15.31
C THR A 65 -14.75 -27.07 -14.33
N PHE A 66 -15.21 -27.80 -13.31
CA PHE A 66 -14.35 -28.33 -12.23
C PHE A 66 -13.49 -29.55 -12.66
N GLU A 67 -13.47 -29.94 -13.94
CA GLU A 67 -12.78 -31.13 -14.41
C GLU A 67 -11.24 -31.04 -14.33
N ASN A 68 -10.64 -29.84 -14.37
CA ASN A 68 -9.17 -29.66 -14.39
C ASN A 68 -8.62 -28.85 -13.22
N GLY A 69 -9.37 -28.74 -12.11
CA GLY A 69 -8.95 -27.94 -10.96
C GLY A 69 -9.32 -26.46 -11.08
N LEU A 70 -8.74 -25.62 -10.21
CA LEU A 70 -9.01 -24.19 -10.20
C LEU A 70 -8.44 -23.51 -11.45
N CYS A 71 -9.24 -22.69 -12.12
CA CYS A 71 -8.80 -21.89 -13.26
C CYS A 71 -7.67 -20.91 -12.88
N LEU A 72 -6.91 -20.47 -13.89
CA LEU A 72 -5.78 -19.57 -13.70
C LEU A 72 -6.18 -18.28 -12.96
N THR A 73 -7.31 -17.71 -13.32
CA THR A 73 -7.85 -16.49 -12.72
C THR A 73 -8.10 -16.68 -11.22
N PHE A 74 -8.76 -17.77 -10.84
CA PHE A 74 -9.01 -18.07 -9.41
C PHE A 74 -7.72 -18.32 -8.64
N LYS A 75 -6.74 -19.02 -9.23
CA LYS A 75 -5.40 -19.19 -8.63
C LYS A 75 -4.72 -17.86 -8.38
N THR A 76 -4.81 -16.94 -9.35
CA THR A 76 -4.22 -15.61 -9.25
C THR A 76 -4.89 -14.79 -8.12
N TYR A 77 -6.22 -14.81 -8.03
CA TYR A 77 -6.94 -14.14 -6.96
C TYR A 77 -6.59 -14.67 -5.57
N ILE A 78 -6.54 -15.99 -5.41
CA ILE A 78 -6.16 -16.62 -4.14
C ILE A 78 -4.72 -16.25 -3.76
N SER A 79 -3.80 -16.31 -4.70
CA SER A 79 -2.41 -15.92 -4.48
C SER A 79 -2.29 -14.45 -4.10
N THR A 80 -2.99 -13.56 -4.80
CA THR A 80 -3.01 -12.13 -4.48
C THR A 80 -3.58 -11.87 -3.09
N PHE A 81 -4.70 -12.54 -2.76
CA PHE A 81 -5.30 -12.43 -1.42
C PHE A 81 -4.33 -12.89 -0.33
N PHE A 82 -3.61 -13.97 -0.54
CA PHE A 82 -2.58 -14.45 0.38
C PHE A 82 -1.49 -13.39 0.63
N PHE A 83 -0.90 -12.83 -0.43
CA PHE A 83 0.11 -11.79 -0.30
C PHE A 83 -0.43 -10.53 0.37
N CYS A 84 -1.63 -10.09 0.00
CA CYS A 84 -2.27 -8.92 0.61
C CYS A 84 -2.54 -9.14 2.10
N PHE A 85 -3.07 -10.30 2.48
CA PHE A 85 -3.41 -10.63 3.86
C PHE A 85 -2.18 -10.61 4.77
N PHE A 86 -1.11 -11.32 4.38
CA PHE A 86 0.11 -11.35 5.19
C PHE A 86 0.82 -9.99 5.24
N THR A 87 0.87 -9.29 4.12
CA THR A 87 1.41 -7.92 4.09
C THR A 87 0.62 -7.00 5.00
N TRP A 88 -0.71 -7.03 4.92
CA TRP A 88 -1.58 -6.22 5.78
C TRP A 88 -1.39 -6.54 7.26
N LEU A 89 -1.35 -7.80 7.64
CA LEU A 89 -1.18 -8.24 9.03
C LEU A 89 0.15 -7.75 9.61
N ILE A 90 1.25 -7.95 8.87
CA ILE A 90 2.59 -7.56 9.32
C ILE A 90 2.73 -6.03 9.36
N THR A 91 2.25 -5.32 8.33
CA THR A 91 2.30 -3.85 8.30
C THR A 91 1.42 -3.22 9.38
N LEU A 92 0.27 -3.83 9.69
CA LEU A 92 -0.60 -3.39 10.78
C LEU A 92 0.12 -3.52 12.13
N PHE A 93 0.74 -4.66 12.39
CA PHE A 93 1.48 -4.89 13.63
C PHE A 93 2.66 -3.91 13.77
N LEU A 94 3.51 -3.80 12.75
CA LEU A 94 4.65 -2.88 12.76
C LEU A 94 4.19 -1.42 12.84
N GLY A 95 3.20 -1.06 12.02
CA GLY A 95 2.64 0.29 11.98
C GLY A 95 2.02 0.71 13.31
N PHE A 96 1.28 -0.21 13.95
CA PHE A 96 0.71 0.02 15.27
C PHE A 96 1.79 0.23 16.33
N CYS A 97 2.80 -0.65 16.40
CA CYS A 97 3.89 -0.54 17.37
C CYS A 97 4.63 0.79 17.25
N VAL A 98 4.98 1.19 16.02
CA VAL A 98 5.68 2.46 15.77
C VAL A 98 4.80 3.65 16.09
N ALA A 99 3.54 3.66 15.63
CA ALA A 99 2.61 4.75 15.88
C ALA A 99 2.29 4.91 17.37
N TYR A 100 2.09 3.80 18.08
CA TYR A 100 1.85 3.78 19.52
C TYR A 100 3.03 4.34 20.29
N PHE A 101 4.25 3.90 19.97
CA PHE A 101 5.46 4.46 20.57
C PHE A 101 5.59 5.96 20.35
N LEU A 102 5.38 6.41 19.10
CA LEU A 102 5.48 7.83 18.76
C LEU A 102 4.40 8.68 19.46
N ALA A 103 3.17 8.17 19.56
CA ALA A 103 2.05 8.93 20.10
C ALA A 103 2.08 9.04 21.64
N PHE A 104 2.44 7.96 22.34
CA PHE A 104 2.27 7.87 23.79
C PHE A 104 3.58 7.91 24.61
N TYR A 105 4.71 7.45 24.04
CA TYR A 105 5.99 7.44 24.75
C TYR A 105 6.87 8.66 24.45
N VAL A 106 6.69 9.30 23.31
CA VAL A 106 7.49 10.49 22.96
C VAL A 106 6.81 11.76 23.44
N ASN A 107 7.21 12.27 24.59
CA ASN A 107 6.60 13.45 25.21
C ASN A 107 7.03 14.78 24.58
N SER A 108 8.16 14.82 23.87
CA SER A 108 8.69 16.04 23.25
C SER A 108 8.16 16.18 21.81
N LEU A 109 7.35 17.19 21.55
CA LEU A 109 6.80 17.47 20.21
C LEU A 109 7.88 17.56 19.12
N PRO A 110 9.04 18.26 19.33
CA PRO A 110 10.09 18.28 18.32
C PRO A 110 10.67 16.90 18.01
N LEU A 111 10.87 16.08 19.06
CA LEU A 111 11.37 14.71 18.88
C LEU A 111 10.36 13.83 18.18
N GLN A 112 9.08 13.93 18.52
CA GLN A 112 7.98 13.21 17.89
C GLN A 112 7.91 13.51 16.38
N ILE A 113 7.96 14.80 16.01
CA ILE A 113 7.99 15.22 14.61
C ILE A 113 9.24 14.70 13.90
N THR A 114 10.41 14.81 14.53
CA THR A 114 11.67 14.34 13.94
C THR A 114 11.64 12.84 13.67
N LEU A 115 11.21 12.03 14.65
CA LEU A 115 11.10 10.58 14.48
C LEU A 115 10.07 10.21 13.40
N PHE A 116 8.93 10.90 13.38
CA PHE A 116 7.92 10.71 12.32
C PHE A 116 8.50 11.03 10.93
N LEU A 117 9.24 12.13 10.79
CA LEU A 117 9.93 12.48 9.55
C LEU A 117 10.96 11.43 9.14
N ILE A 118 11.74 10.89 10.09
CA ILE A 118 12.68 9.79 9.82
C ILE A 118 11.94 8.57 9.27
N CYS A 119 10.78 8.21 9.81
CA CYS A 119 9.96 7.13 9.28
C CYS A 119 9.50 7.40 7.84
N THR A 120 9.38 8.67 7.43
CA THR A 120 8.96 9.04 6.05
C THR A 120 10.10 9.01 5.03
N ILE A 121 11.37 9.04 5.45
CA ILE A 121 12.53 9.08 4.55
C ILE A 121 12.50 7.95 3.48
N PRO A 122 12.22 6.68 3.83
CA PRO A 122 12.17 5.61 2.83
C PRO A 122 11.13 5.85 1.73
N PHE A 123 10.07 6.61 2.02
CA PHE A 123 9.03 6.91 1.04
C PHE A 123 9.52 7.84 -0.09
N TRP A 124 10.52 8.70 0.17
CA TRP A 124 11.07 9.63 -0.81
C TRP A 124 11.93 8.96 -1.88
N THR A 125 12.30 7.70 -1.66
CA THR A 125 13.01 6.89 -2.66
C THR A 125 12.03 6.19 -3.59
N SER A 126 12.44 5.95 -4.85
CA SER A 126 11.64 5.22 -5.82
C SER A 126 11.27 3.82 -5.31
N ASN A 127 10.02 3.42 -5.53
CA ASN A 127 9.54 2.07 -5.19
C ASN A 127 10.37 0.99 -5.88
N VAL A 128 10.74 1.20 -7.14
CA VAL A 128 11.56 0.26 -7.92
C VAL A 128 12.94 0.09 -7.28
N ILE A 129 13.60 1.19 -6.91
CA ILE A 129 14.91 1.14 -6.26
C ILE A 129 14.83 0.39 -4.93
N ARG A 130 13.79 0.63 -4.13
CA ARG A 130 13.57 -0.09 -2.87
C ARG A 130 13.39 -1.60 -3.06
N MET A 131 12.62 -2.00 -4.08
CA MET A 131 12.42 -3.42 -4.37
C MET A 131 13.70 -4.08 -4.87
N VAL A 132 14.43 -3.42 -5.78
CA VAL A 132 15.70 -3.93 -6.32
C VAL A 132 16.79 -4.02 -5.24
N SER A 133 16.78 -3.15 -4.23
CA SER A 133 17.74 -3.17 -3.12
C SER A 133 17.71 -4.45 -2.27
N TRP A 134 16.63 -5.23 -2.34
CA TRP A 134 16.57 -6.53 -1.68
C TRP A 134 17.40 -7.62 -2.39
N ILE A 135 17.72 -7.46 -3.68
CA ILE A 135 18.50 -8.44 -4.44
C ILE A 135 19.91 -8.63 -3.87
N PRO A 136 20.72 -7.59 -3.67
CA PRO A 136 22.05 -7.73 -3.08
C PRO A 136 22.00 -8.14 -1.60
N LEU A 137 20.86 -7.95 -0.93
CA LEU A 137 20.70 -8.35 0.47
C LEU A 137 20.36 -9.84 0.60
N LEU A 138 19.37 -10.31 -0.17
CA LEU A 138 18.79 -11.66 -0.06
C LEU A 138 19.31 -12.64 -1.11
N GLY A 139 20.11 -12.20 -2.06
CA GLY A 139 20.65 -13.06 -3.11
C GLY A 139 21.54 -14.20 -2.57
N ARG A 140 21.83 -15.17 -3.42
CA ARG A 140 22.69 -16.33 -3.07
C ARG A 140 24.04 -15.88 -2.49
N ASN A 141 24.67 -14.89 -3.11
CA ASN A 141 25.90 -14.24 -2.66
C ASN A 141 25.60 -12.89 -1.99
N GLY A 142 24.44 -12.79 -1.35
CA GLY A 142 23.98 -11.56 -0.69
C GLY A 142 24.46 -11.47 0.75
N LEU A 143 24.35 -10.24 1.31
CA LEU A 143 24.86 -9.92 2.63
C LEU A 143 24.32 -10.85 3.72
N VAL A 144 23.05 -11.27 3.65
CA VAL A 144 22.43 -12.16 4.64
C VAL A 144 23.10 -13.54 4.62
N ASN A 145 23.22 -14.15 3.42
CA ASN A 145 23.86 -15.47 3.27
C ASN A 145 25.33 -15.42 3.69
N ASP A 146 26.08 -14.42 3.27
CA ASP A 146 27.49 -14.25 3.58
C ASP A 146 27.70 -14.10 5.10
N THR A 147 26.85 -13.29 5.75
CA THR A 147 26.90 -13.13 7.21
C THR A 147 26.60 -14.43 7.95
N LEU A 148 25.57 -15.18 7.53
CA LEU A 148 25.18 -16.45 8.16
C LEU A 148 26.26 -17.53 8.02
N ILE A 149 26.94 -17.58 6.85
CA ILE A 149 28.06 -18.49 6.61
C ILE A 149 29.25 -18.10 7.47
N THR A 150 29.59 -16.80 7.51
CA THR A 150 30.73 -16.30 8.32
C THR A 150 30.53 -16.55 9.82
N LEU A 151 29.27 -16.46 10.30
CA LEU A 151 28.94 -16.80 11.70
C LEU A 151 28.87 -18.31 11.96
N GLY A 152 29.05 -19.14 10.95
CA GLY A 152 29.00 -20.62 11.07
C GLY A 152 27.57 -21.16 11.31
N LEU A 153 26.51 -20.35 11.09
CA LEU A 153 25.12 -20.77 11.30
C LEU A 153 24.60 -21.66 10.19
N ILE A 154 25.12 -21.50 8.97
CA ILE A 154 24.80 -22.32 7.81
C ILE A 154 26.08 -22.70 7.08
N GLN A 155 26.04 -23.86 6.39
CA GLN A 155 27.18 -24.34 5.58
C GLN A 155 27.05 -23.96 4.10
N GLU A 156 25.82 -23.83 3.62
CA GLU A 156 25.51 -23.48 2.23
C GLU A 156 24.54 -22.29 2.16
N PRO A 157 24.60 -21.48 1.09
CA PRO A 157 23.70 -20.34 0.93
C PRO A 157 22.24 -20.78 0.85
N ILE A 158 21.35 -20.05 1.47
CA ILE A 158 19.91 -20.26 1.43
C ILE A 158 19.39 -19.70 0.09
N GLU A 159 18.94 -20.56 -0.80
CA GLU A 159 18.48 -20.17 -2.15
C GLU A 159 17.05 -19.59 -2.15
N TRP A 160 16.20 -20.02 -1.22
CA TRP A 160 14.80 -19.57 -1.15
C TRP A 160 14.62 -18.17 -0.54
N LEU A 161 15.66 -17.50 -0.05
CA LEU A 161 15.57 -16.13 0.47
C LEU A 161 15.12 -15.13 -0.62
N LEU A 162 15.61 -15.30 -1.84
CA LEU A 162 15.23 -14.48 -2.99
C LEU A 162 14.31 -15.26 -3.92
N TYR A 163 13.44 -14.57 -4.67
CA TYR A 163 12.47 -15.16 -5.60
C TYR A 163 11.45 -16.12 -4.95
N SER A 164 11.11 -15.88 -3.68
CA SER A 164 10.13 -16.65 -2.91
C SER A 164 8.97 -15.79 -2.45
N SER A 165 7.91 -16.43 -1.97
CA SER A 165 6.78 -15.74 -1.33
C SER A 165 7.23 -14.89 -0.13
N PHE A 166 8.27 -15.33 0.59
CA PHE A 166 8.86 -14.59 1.69
C PHE A 166 9.44 -13.25 1.23
N SER A 167 10.29 -13.25 0.19
CA SER A 167 10.91 -12.01 -0.31
C SER A 167 9.89 -11.03 -0.87
N VAL A 168 8.81 -11.53 -1.49
CA VAL A 168 7.71 -10.69 -1.98
C VAL A 168 6.99 -10.02 -0.83
N ILE A 169 6.60 -10.78 0.21
CA ILE A 169 5.94 -10.22 1.39
C ILE A 169 6.85 -9.21 2.08
N LEU A 170 8.13 -9.53 2.27
CA LEU A 170 9.11 -8.64 2.89
C LEU A 170 9.24 -7.31 2.15
N ALA A 171 9.35 -7.35 0.81
CA ALA A 171 9.43 -6.17 -0.03
C ALA A 171 8.14 -5.34 0.04
N LEU A 172 6.96 -5.98 0.01
CA LEU A 172 5.67 -5.30 0.15
C LEU A 172 5.49 -4.69 1.55
N VAL A 173 5.90 -5.38 2.61
CA VAL A 173 5.89 -4.84 3.98
C VAL A 173 6.75 -3.60 4.07
N HIS A 174 7.98 -3.64 3.57
CA HIS A 174 8.86 -2.46 3.53
C HIS A 174 8.24 -1.31 2.74
N LEU A 175 7.55 -1.61 1.64
CA LEU A 175 6.93 -0.61 0.79
C LEU A 175 5.73 0.07 1.46
N TYR A 176 4.90 -0.68 2.16
CA TYR A 176 3.58 -0.23 2.63
C TYR A 176 3.51 0.09 4.13
N THR A 177 4.55 -0.21 4.93
CA THR A 177 4.53 0.05 6.38
C THR A 177 4.26 1.52 6.71
N LEU A 178 4.82 2.47 5.95
CA LEU A 178 4.56 3.89 6.19
C LEU A 178 3.10 4.27 5.98
N PHE A 179 2.44 3.71 4.97
CA PHE A 179 1.02 3.95 4.72
C PHE A 179 0.12 3.46 5.86
N MET A 180 0.62 2.53 6.67
CA MET A 180 -0.07 2.07 7.87
C MET A 180 0.25 2.94 9.10
N ILE A 181 1.51 3.37 9.26
CA ILE A 181 1.94 4.22 10.38
C ILE A 181 1.15 5.55 10.39
N VAL A 182 1.07 6.24 9.24
CA VAL A 182 0.51 7.59 9.15
C VAL A 182 -0.94 7.69 9.65
N PRO A 183 -1.90 6.88 9.16
CA PRO A 183 -3.28 6.98 9.62
C PRO A 183 -3.45 6.56 11.08
N ILE A 184 -2.72 5.55 11.55
CA ILE A 184 -2.78 5.10 12.94
C ILE A 184 -2.25 6.18 13.86
N PHE A 185 -1.08 6.74 13.56
CA PHE A 185 -0.48 7.82 14.33
C PHE A 185 -1.38 9.06 14.41
N ASN A 186 -1.93 9.49 13.26
CA ASN A 186 -2.87 10.62 13.22
C ASN A 186 -4.15 10.35 14.03
N SER A 187 -4.62 9.13 14.08
CA SER A 187 -5.78 8.76 14.89
C SER A 187 -5.45 8.78 16.37
N MET A 188 -4.29 8.30 16.77
CA MET A 188 -3.81 8.30 18.16
C MET A 188 -3.56 9.70 18.70
N LEU A 189 -3.05 10.62 17.87
CA LEU A 189 -2.85 12.04 18.26
C LEU A 189 -4.13 12.80 18.56
N ARG A 190 -5.30 12.31 18.13
CA ARG A 190 -6.60 12.93 18.40
C ARG A 190 -7.19 12.53 19.75
N ILE A 191 -6.58 11.57 20.45
CA ILE A 191 -7.02 11.15 21.77
C ILE A 191 -6.57 12.18 22.80
N ASP A 192 -7.54 12.81 23.44
CA ASP A 192 -7.25 13.76 24.52
C ASP A 192 -6.64 13.03 25.71
N LYS A 193 -5.61 13.65 26.31
CA LYS A 193 -4.94 13.06 27.48
C LYS A 193 -5.88 12.89 28.68
N GLU A 194 -6.84 13.79 28.83
CA GLU A 194 -7.87 13.74 29.88
C GLU A 194 -8.68 12.43 29.80
N VAL A 195 -9.02 11.98 28.58
CA VAL A 195 -9.76 10.70 28.39
C VAL A 195 -8.91 9.49 28.82
N ILE A 196 -7.61 9.56 28.63
CA ILE A 196 -6.69 8.49 29.07
C ILE A 196 -6.55 8.49 30.60
N GLU A 197 -6.45 9.67 31.22
CA GLU A 197 -6.41 9.82 32.68
C GLU A 197 -7.71 9.33 33.32
N ASP A 198 -8.87 9.70 32.77
CA ASP A 198 -10.20 9.21 33.21
C ASP A 198 -10.33 7.70 33.12
N ALA A 199 -9.75 7.08 32.07
CA ALA A 199 -9.74 5.62 31.91
C ALA A 199 -8.89 4.97 33.02
N TYR A 200 -7.73 5.49 33.35
CA TYR A 200 -6.90 4.99 34.45
C TYR A 200 -7.59 5.16 35.81
N ASP A 201 -8.26 6.28 36.05
CA ASP A 201 -9.01 6.50 37.30
C ASP A 201 -10.22 5.56 37.43
N SER A 202 -10.75 5.10 36.31
CA SER A 202 -11.84 4.12 36.23
C SER A 202 -11.36 2.67 36.34
N GLY A 203 -10.05 2.44 36.46
CA GLY A 203 -9.43 1.11 36.62
C GLY A 203 -9.23 0.32 35.33
N ALA A 204 -9.12 1.00 34.17
CA ALA A 204 -8.86 0.41 32.86
C ALA A 204 -7.34 0.22 32.61
#